data_3b41e4e1616c873f1730a1fa0b3f4e11
#
_entry.id   3b41e4e1616c873f1730a1fa0b3f4e11
#
_cell.length_a   1.000
_cell.length_b   1.000
_cell.length_c   1.000
_cell.angle_alpha   90.00
_cell.angle_beta   90.00
_cell.angle_gamma   90.00
#
_symmetry.space_group_name_H-M   'P 1'
#
loop_
_entity.id
_entity.type
_entity.pdbx_description
1 polymer ?
#
loop_
_entity_poly.entity_id
_entity_poly.type
_entity_poly.pdbx_seq_one_letter_code
_entity_poly.pdbx_strand_id
1 'polypeptide(L)'
;MPFSDGDEARIIDALREAGALSISLVAIATDGELVGHVAFSPVGIDGQPGDWYGLGPLSVAPRMQRRGVGSALITKGLDRLRELMAAGCVLLGNPDYYRRFGFLSDPKLTYQGQPNPGFQRLVLMGPPAKGDVSFHPAFDAP
;
A
#
# COMPACT_ATOMS: atom_id res chain seq x y z
N MET A 1 0.68 -21.19 -2.30
CA MET A 1 -0.40 -20.47 -3.01
C MET A 1 -1.18 -19.62 -2.04
N PRO A 2 -1.33 -18.34 -2.32
CA PRO A 2 -2.10 -17.48 -1.43
C PRO A 2 -3.60 -17.71 -1.49
N PHE A 3 -4.11 -18.43 -2.50
CA PHE A 3 -5.53 -18.68 -2.65
C PHE A 3 -5.84 -20.16 -2.54
N SER A 4 -7.01 -20.49 -2.01
CA SER A 4 -7.49 -21.87 -1.97
C SER A 4 -8.06 -22.29 -3.32
N ASP A 5 -8.04 -23.58 -3.59
CA ASP A 5 -8.67 -24.12 -4.78
C ASP A 5 -10.17 -23.78 -4.76
N GLY A 6 -10.71 -23.35 -5.90
CA GLY A 6 -12.10 -22.97 -6.02
C GLY A 6 -12.42 -21.56 -5.53
N ASP A 7 -11.47 -20.92 -4.85
CA ASP A 7 -11.62 -19.57 -4.35
C ASP A 7 -10.55 -18.63 -4.91
N GLU A 8 -10.00 -18.98 -6.05
CA GLU A 8 -8.98 -18.17 -6.68
C GLU A 8 -9.53 -16.80 -7.04
N ALA A 9 -8.67 -15.83 -6.95
CA ALA A 9 -8.97 -14.48 -7.38
C ALA A 9 -7.86 -14.01 -8.31
N ARG A 10 -8.23 -13.29 -9.34
CA ARG A 10 -7.26 -12.63 -10.21
C ARG A 10 -7.01 -11.24 -9.69
N ILE A 11 -5.76 -10.80 -9.76
CA ILE A 11 -5.41 -9.45 -9.35
C ILE A 11 -5.20 -8.62 -10.61
N ILE A 12 -6.00 -7.58 -10.75
CA ILE A 12 -6.01 -6.71 -11.92
C ILE A 12 -5.37 -5.39 -11.55
N ASP A 13 -4.35 -5.01 -12.31
CA ASP A 13 -3.57 -3.80 -12.13
C ASP A 13 -4.23 -2.68 -12.92
N ALA A 14 -4.41 -1.53 -12.31
CA ALA A 14 -4.98 -0.36 -12.97
C ALA A 14 -4.31 0.91 -12.47
N LEU A 15 -4.06 1.84 -13.39
CA LEU A 15 -3.57 3.16 -13.08
C LEU A 15 -4.73 4.15 -13.07
N ARG A 16 -4.76 5.01 -12.09
CA ARG A 16 -5.77 6.05 -11.97
C ARG A 16 -5.10 7.40 -11.84
N GLU A 17 -5.78 8.42 -12.36
CA GLU A 17 -5.38 9.79 -12.16
C GLU A 17 -6.35 10.47 -11.22
N ALA A 18 -5.80 11.20 -10.24
CA ALA A 18 -6.59 12.00 -9.31
C ALA A 18 -5.77 13.25 -8.95
N GLY A 19 -5.37 14.00 -9.97
CA GLY A 19 -4.40 15.06 -9.82
C GLY A 19 -2.99 14.53 -9.57
N ALA A 20 -2.87 13.25 -9.28
CA ALA A 20 -1.61 12.52 -9.14
C ALA A 20 -1.83 11.11 -9.62
N LEU A 21 -0.80 10.51 -10.16
CA LEU A 21 -0.87 9.13 -10.65
C LEU A 21 -0.95 8.18 -9.45
N SER A 22 -1.99 7.36 -9.42
CA SER A 22 -2.18 6.36 -8.38
C SER A 22 -2.23 4.98 -9.01
N ILE A 23 -1.84 3.97 -8.23
CA ILE A 23 -1.94 2.57 -8.63
C ILE A 23 -3.10 1.97 -7.86
N SER A 24 -3.94 1.24 -8.55
CA SER A 24 -5.06 0.54 -7.96
C SER A 24 -5.02 -0.90 -8.40
N LEU A 25 -5.14 -1.82 -7.46
CA LEU A 25 -5.19 -3.25 -7.75
C LEU A 25 -6.50 -3.79 -7.17
N VAL A 26 -7.18 -4.61 -7.95
CA VAL A 26 -8.40 -5.27 -7.51
C VAL A 26 -8.24 -6.77 -7.62
N ALA A 27 -8.85 -7.49 -6.71
CA ALA A 27 -8.91 -8.95 -6.75
C ALA A 27 -10.33 -9.35 -7.14
N ILE A 28 -10.44 -10.14 -8.20
CA ILE A 28 -11.70 -10.61 -8.75
C ILE A 28 -11.75 -12.12 -8.56
N ALA A 29 -12.79 -12.60 -7.87
CA ALA A 29 -12.98 -14.03 -7.68
C ALA A 29 -13.37 -14.71 -8.99
N THR A 30 -13.33 -16.04 -9.02
CA THR A 30 -13.63 -16.81 -10.21
C THR A 30 -15.06 -16.61 -10.71
N ASP A 31 -15.97 -16.23 -9.81
CA ASP A 31 -17.36 -15.91 -10.17
C ASP A 31 -17.54 -14.48 -10.71
N GLY A 32 -16.46 -13.71 -10.81
CA GLY A 32 -16.50 -12.34 -11.30
C GLY A 32 -16.75 -11.29 -10.23
N GLU A 33 -16.92 -11.69 -8.98
CA GLU A 33 -17.17 -10.75 -7.88
C GLU A 33 -15.88 -10.08 -7.44
N LEU A 34 -15.94 -8.76 -7.22
CA LEU A 34 -14.81 -8.02 -6.68
C LEU A 34 -14.67 -8.33 -5.19
N VAL A 35 -13.53 -8.88 -4.80
CA VAL A 35 -13.32 -9.38 -3.44
C VAL A 35 -12.16 -8.71 -2.72
N GLY A 36 -11.44 -7.81 -3.37
CA GLY A 36 -10.37 -7.10 -2.70
C GLY A 36 -9.90 -5.90 -3.49
N HIS A 37 -9.28 -4.96 -2.81
CA HIS A 37 -8.77 -3.73 -3.41
C HIS A 37 -7.64 -3.17 -2.56
N VAL A 38 -6.62 -2.65 -3.22
CA VAL A 38 -5.59 -1.84 -2.57
C VAL A 38 -5.22 -0.68 -3.50
N ALA A 39 -4.92 0.46 -2.92
CA ALA A 39 -4.45 1.62 -3.66
C ALA A 39 -3.10 2.09 -3.13
N PHE A 40 -2.32 2.68 -4.02
CA PHE A 40 -1.04 3.31 -3.70
C PHE A 40 -1.04 4.68 -4.35
N SER A 41 -0.67 5.70 -3.59
CA SER A 41 -0.66 7.08 -4.08
C SER A 41 0.61 7.78 -3.62
N PRO A 42 1.15 8.72 -4.41
CA PRO A 42 2.32 9.46 -3.98
C PRO A 42 2.10 10.19 -2.67
N VAL A 43 3.14 10.29 -1.85
CA VAL A 43 3.11 11.08 -0.61
C VAL A 43 4.16 12.17 -0.70
N GLY A 44 3.97 13.24 0.10
CA GLY A 44 4.97 14.26 0.29
C GLY A 44 5.73 14.02 1.58
N ILE A 45 6.99 14.44 1.62
CA ILE A 45 7.81 14.41 2.82
C ILE A 45 8.33 15.83 3.03
N ASP A 46 7.99 16.41 4.19
CA ASP A 46 8.27 17.82 4.49
C ASP A 46 7.75 18.75 3.40
N GLY A 47 6.56 18.42 2.86
CA GLY A 47 5.93 19.20 1.82
C GLY A 47 6.49 19.03 0.41
N GLN A 48 7.45 18.14 0.23
CA GLN A 48 8.10 17.93 -1.05
C GLN A 48 7.63 16.63 -1.70
N PRO A 49 7.27 16.66 -2.99
CA PRO A 49 6.98 15.43 -3.70
C PRO A 49 8.26 14.62 -3.89
N GLY A 50 8.10 13.31 -4.05
CA GLY A 50 9.23 12.42 -4.28
C GLY A 50 8.73 11.07 -4.72
N ASP A 51 9.59 10.08 -4.62
CA ASP A 51 9.31 8.73 -5.11
C ASP A 51 8.80 7.82 -4.00
N TRP A 52 8.18 8.39 -2.97
CA TRP A 52 7.57 7.64 -1.88
C TRP A 52 6.07 7.58 -2.08
N TYR A 53 5.48 6.42 -1.76
CA TYR A 53 4.06 6.15 -1.95
C TYR A 53 3.42 5.73 -0.63
N GLY A 54 2.14 6.05 -0.49
CA GLY A 54 1.34 5.55 0.62
C GLY A 54 0.49 4.38 0.17
N LEU A 55 0.41 3.36 1.02
CA LEU A 55 -0.44 2.20 0.81
C LEU A 55 -1.75 2.41 1.58
N GLY A 56 -2.86 2.35 0.88
CA GLY A 56 -4.19 2.45 1.46
C GLY A 56 -5.17 3.16 0.54
N PRO A 57 -6.43 2.85 0.66
CA PRO A 57 -6.98 1.83 1.54
C PRO A 57 -6.69 0.41 1.03
N LEU A 58 -6.80 -0.54 1.94
CA LEU A 58 -6.76 -1.97 1.63
C LEU A 58 -8.04 -2.58 2.17
N SER A 59 -8.77 -3.30 1.32
CA SER A 59 -9.98 -3.98 1.75
C SER A 59 -10.06 -5.36 1.13
N VAL A 60 -10.62 -6.31 1.88
CA VAL A 60 -10.85 -7.68 1.41
C VAL A 60 -12.24 -8.09 1.89
N ALA A 61 -13.04 -8.64 0.97
CA ALA A 61 -14.37 -9.11 1.31
C ALA A 61 -14.31 -10.13 2.46
N PRO A 62 -15.28 -10.09 3.42
CA PRO A 62 -15.21 -10.98 4.59
C PRO A 62 -15.02 -12.45 4.25
N ARG A 63 -15.69 -12.94 3.21
CA ARG A 63 -15.58 -14.36 2.81
C ARG A 63 -14.19 -14.73 2.29
N MET A 64 -13.39 -13.74 1.91
CA MET A 64 -12.05 -13.97 1.36
C MET A 64 -10.94 -13.60 2.33
N GLN A 65 -11.28 -13.13 3.52
CA GLN A 65 -10.27 -12.80 4.52
C GLN A 65 -9.59 -14.08 5.01
N ARG A 66 -8.31 -13.96 5.40
CA ARG A 66 -7.47 -15.07 5.85
C ARG A 66 -7.19 -16.09 4.76
N ARG A 67 -7.42 -15.74 3.51
CA ARG A 67 -7.12 -16.60 2.36
C ARG A 67 -5.96 -16.08 1.53
N GLY A 68 -5.26 -15.06 2.03
CA GLY A 68 -4.08 -14.52 1.37
C GLY A 68 -4.37 -13.47 0.31
N VAL A 69 -5.62 -13.02 0.15
CA VAL A 69 -5.96 -12.01 -0.86
C VAL A 69 -5.27 -10.68 -0.54
N GLY A 70 -5.35 -10.22 0.72
CA GLY A 70 -4.69 -8.98 1.13
C GLY A 70 -3.18 -9.04 0.95
N SER A 71 -2.58 -10.15 1.35
CA SER A 71 -1.14 -10.37 1.18
C SER A 71 -0.73 -10.33 -0.29
N ALA A 72 -1.52 -10.97 -1.15
CA ALA A 72 -1.25 -10.98 -2.58
C ALA A 72 -1.39 -9.59 -3.20
N LEU A 73 -2.39 -8.82 -2.78
CA LEU A 73 -2.56 -7.45 -3.24
C LEU A 73 -1.38 -6.57 -2.84
N ILE A 74 -0.93 -6.69 -1.59
CA ILE A 74 0.22 -5.91 -1.11
C ILE A 74 1.48 -6.30 -1.87
N THR A 75 1.73 -7.60 -2.02
CA THR A 75 2.93 -8.10 -2.71
C THR A 75 2.95 -7.62 -4.16
N LYS A 76 1.82 -7.74 -4.84
CA LYS A 76 1.71 -7.29 -6.23
C LYS A 76 1.91 -5.78 -6.34
N GLY A 77 1.34 -5.02 -5.41
CA GLY A 77 1.50 -3.57 -5.39
C GLY A 77 2.93 -3.15 -5.16
N LEU A 78 3.63 -3.80 -4.24
CA LEU A 78 5.03 -3.51 -3.99
C LEU A 78 5.89 -3.82 -5.21
N ASP A 79 5.58 -4.91 -5.92
CA ASP A 79 6.27 -5.23 -7.17
C ASP A 79 6.02 -4.13 -8.22
N ARG A 80 4.80 -3.62 -8.27
CA ARG A 80 4.48 -2.51 -9.18
C ARG A 80 5.29 -1.26 -8.84
N LEU A 81 5.42 -0.96 -7.55
CA LEU A 81 6.22 0.19 -7.13
C LEU A 81 7.68 0.01 -7.50
N ARG A 82 8.20 -1.21 -7.40
CA ARG A 82 9.58 -1.50 -7.83
C ARG A 82 9.74 -1.27 -9.32
N GLU A 83 8.77 -1.68 -10.12
CA GLU A 83 8.79 -1.43 -11.57
C GLU A 83 8.79 0.06 -11.90
N LEU A 84 8.15 0.87 -11.06
CA LEU A 84 8.12 2.32 -11.22
C LEU A 84 9.36 3.01 -10.65
N MET A 85 10.31 2.26 -10.12
CA MET A 85 11.51 2.81 -9.49
C MET A 85 11.20 3.64 -8.26
N ALA A 86 10.15 3.29 -7.53
CA ALA A 86 9.78 3.99 -6.31
C ALA A 86 10.86 3.82 -5.24
N ALA A 87 11.08 4.85 -4.46
CA ALA A 87 12.08 4.81 -3.38
C ALA A 87 11.54 4.04 -2.17
N GLY A 88 10.25 4.09 -1.92
CA GLY A 88 9.68 3.36 -0.81
C GLY A 88 8.18 3.55 -0.66
N CYS A 89 7.67 2.95 0.39
CA CYS A 89 6.23 2.93 0.68
C CYS A 89 6.02 3.13 2.18
N VAL A 90 4.97 3.87 2.52
CA VAL A 90 4.57 4.12 3.91
C VAL A 90 3.13 3.70 4.10
N LEU A 91 2.77 3.39 5.34
CA LEU A 91 1.39 3.08 5.69
C LEU A 91 1.13 3.30 7.17
N LEU A 92 -0.15 3.38 7.51
CA LEU A 92 -0.63 3.28 8.89
C LEU A 92 -1.33 1.94 9.05
N GLY A 93 -0.91 1.15 10.03
CA GLY A 93 -1.53 -0.16 10.23
C GLY A 93 -0.89 -0.93 11.37
N ASN A 94 -1.22 -2.20 11.45
CA ASN A 94 -0.73 -3.08 12.50
C ASN A 94 0.70 -3.55 12.19
N PRO A 95 1.69 -3.18 13.01
CA PRO A 95 3.08 -3.59 12.75
C PRO A 95 3.27 -5.11 12.73
N ASP A 96 2.50 -5.84 13.52
CA ASP A 96 2.62 -7.30 13.57
C ASP A 96 2.24 -7.94 12.24
N TYR A 97 1.33 -7.33 11.50
CA TYR A 97 0.95 -7.83 10.19
C TYR A 97 1.92 -7.38 9.10
N TYR A 98 2.23 -6.07 9.07
CA TYR A 98 2.97 -5.51 7.94
C TYR A 98 4.47 -5.79 7.97
N ARG A 99 5.02 -6.16 9.13
CA ARG A 99 6.45 -6.51 9.20
C ARG A 99 6.82 -7.69 8.31
N ARG A 100 5.85 -8.56 7.99
CA ARG A 100 6.10 -9.69 7.07
C ARG A 100 6.48 -9.23 5.66
N PHE A 101 6.14 -8.01 5.30
CA PHE A 101 6.50 -7.42 4.02
C PHE A 101 7.75 -6.54 4.11
N GLY A 102 8.32 -6.40 5.30
CA GLY A 102 9.51 -5.60 5.51
C GLY A 102 9.24 -4.20 6.06
N PHE A 103 7.99 -3.88 6.37
CA PHE A 103 7.66 -2.57 6.94
C PHE A 103 8.13 -2.47 8.38
N LEU A 104 8.70 -1.31 8.72
CA LEU A 104 9.21 -1.02 10.06
C LEU A 104 8.80 0.38 10.47
N SER A 105 8.55 0.53 11.76
CA SER A 105 8.38 1.85 12.35
C SER A 105 9.75 2.53 12.42
N ASP A 106 9.82 3.80 12.04
CA ASP A 106 11.07 4.55 12.01
C ASP A 106 10.84 5.92 12.64
N PRO A 107 11.49 6.22 13.76
CA PRO A 107 11.28 7.50 14.44
C PRO A 107 11.73 8.72 13.65
N LYS A 108 12.54 8.54 12.63
CA LYS A 108 12.96 9.64 11.75
C LYS A 108 11.87 10.04 10.76
N LEU A 109 10.82 9.24 10.66
CA LEU A 109 9.72 9.48 9.75
C LEU A 109 8.46 9.63 10.59
N THR A 110 7.85 10.81 10.53
CA THR A 110 6.68 11.12 11.36
C THR A 110 5.45 11.32 10.50
N TYR A 111 4.30 11.26 11.13
CA TYR A 111 3.02 11.52 10.50
C TYR A 111 2.25 12.51 11.35
N GLN A 112 1.80 13.60 10.72
CA GLN A 112 1.13 14.71 11.41
C GLN A 112 2.00 15.31 12.54
N GLY A 113 3.31 15.36 12.29
CA GLY A 113 4.26 15.95 13.24
C GLY A 113 4.56 15.11 14.46
N GLN A 114 4.07 13.86 14.50
CA GLN A 114 4.18 13.01 15.68
C GLN A 114 4.74 11.64 15.31
N PRO A 115 5.56 11.04 16.16
CA PRO A 115 5.89 9.63 16.02
C PRO A 115 4.63 8.79 16.25
N ASN A 116 4.51 7.72 15.49
CA ASN A 116 3.36 6.82 15.59
C ASN A 116 3.83 5.40 15.33
N PRO A 117 3.68 4.46 16.30
CA PRO A 117 4.15 3.08 16.09
C PRO A 117 3.45 2.36 14.96
N GLY A 118 2.22 2.78 14.61
CA GLY A 118 1.49 2.21 13.47
C GLY A 118 1.91 2.81 12.13
N PHE A 119 2.70 3.88 12.13
CA PHE A 119 3.21 4.47 10.90
C PHE A 119 4.53 3.80 10.57
N GLN A 120 4.57 3.14 9.41
CA GLN A 120 5.66 2.25 9.03
C GLN A 120 6.15 2.58 7.64
N ARG A 121 7.39 2.21 7.36
CA ARG A 121 7.99 2.43 6.05
C ARG A 121 8.68 1.17 5.55
N LEU A 122 8.75 1.04 4.24
CA LEU A 122 9.55 0.04 3.55
C LEU A 122 10.41 0.76 2.54
N VAL A 123 11.73 0.60 2.64
CA VAL A 123 12.65 1.16 1.66
C VAL A 123 12.74 0.19 0.48
N LEU A 124 12.47 0.68 -0.72
CA LEU A 124 12.57 -0.11 -1.94
C LEU A 124 13.84 0.19 -2.71
N MET A 125 14.30 1.45 -2.68
CA MET A 125 15.48 1.86 -3.41
C MET A 125 16.07 3.11 -2.76
N GLY A 126 17.37 3.16 -2.60
CA GLY A 126 18.04 4.32 -2.03
C GLY A 126 17.99 4.37 -0.51
N PRO A 127 18.30 5.52 0.07
CA PRO A 127 18.33 5.66 1.52
C PRO A 127 16.92 5.76 2.11
N PRO A 128 16.77 5.45 3.41
CA PRO A 128 15.50 5.70 4.09
C PRO A 128 15.17 7.19 4.10
N ALA A 129 13.90 7.51 3.95
CA ALA A 129 13.42 8.88 4.06
C ALA A 129 13.35 9.32 5.51
N LYS A 130 13.41 10.62 5.72
CA LYS A 130 13.22 11.22 7.05
C LYS A 130 12.42 12.49 6.88
N GLY A 131 11.61 12.82 7.88
CA GLY A 131 10.76 14.00 7.85
C GLY A 131 9.32 13.67 8.17
N ASP A 132 8.44 14.64 7.93
CA ASP A 132 7.02 14.48 8.18
C ASP A 132 6.29 14.15 6.89
N VAL A 133 5.53 13.06 6.91
CA VAL A 133 4.83 12.55 5.72
C VAL A 133 3.43 13.14 5.67
N SER A 134 3.04 13.58 4.47
CA SER A 134 1.67 13.98 4.20
C SER A 134 1.15 13.16 3.01
N PHE A 135 -0.03 12.59 3.18
CA PHE A 135 -0.67 11.85 2.09
C PHE A 135 -1.27 12.81 1.08
N HIS A 136 -1.39 12.33 -0.15
CA HIS A 136 -2.05 13.10 -1.20
C HIS A 136 -3.48 13.43 -0.76
N PRO A 137 -4.00 14.64 -1.07
CA PRO A 137 -5.36 15.01 -0.67
C PRO A 137 -6.44 14.03 -1.07
N ALA A 138 -6.24 13.28 -2.15
CA ALA A 138 -7.20 12.26 -2.57
C ALA A 138 -7.38 11.14 -1.54
N PHE A 139 -6.38 10.92 -0.66
CA PHE A 139 -6.48 9.95 0.42
C PHE A 139 -7.50 10.36 1.47
N ASP A 140 -7.63 11.66 1.70
CA ASP A 140 -8.52 12.19 2.71
C ASP A 140 -9.88 12.55 2.14
N ALA A 141 -10.12 12.30 0.86
CA ALA A 141 -11.39 12.60 0.22
C ALA A 141 -12.46 11.67 0.77
N PRO A 142 -13.64 12.18 1.07
CA PRO A 142 -14.74 11.35 1.56
C PRO A 142 -15.25 10.37 0.52
#